data_3ee826e17f7ea9a6a605f5586f2f6cf5
#
_entry.id   3ee826e17f7ea9a6a605f5586f2f6cf5
#
_cell.length_a   1.000
_cell.length_b   1.000
_cell.length_c   1.000
_cell.angle_alpha   90.00
_cell.angle_beta   90.00
_cell.angle_gamma   90.00
#
_symmetry.space_group_name_H-M   'P 1'
#
loop_
_entity.id
_entity.type
_entity.pdbx_description
1 polymer ?
#
loop_
_entity_poly.entity_id
_entity_poly.type
_entity_poly.pdbx_seq_one_letter_code
_entity_poly.pdbx_strand_id
1 'polypeptide(L)'
;HIGDRRQRQMCIRDSTWGTSPEDALPITGRVPDPKKITDAARQAKVERALEYMGLSAGMKLTDIKIDTVFIGSCTNSRIEDLRAAAAVADGRTVKDGIRAMIVPGSGLIKQQAEEEGLDKVFIASGFEWREPGCSMCLAMNEDKLDAGERCASTSNRNFEGRQGRGGRTHLVSPEMAVAAAVSGHLCDVREL
;
A
#
# COMPACT_ATOMS: atom_id res chain seq x y z
N HIS A 1 -11.77 -8.00 -17.26
CA HIS A 1 -12.37 -7.23 -16.16
C HIS A 1 -12.58 -8.01 -14.85
N ILE A 2 -11.98 -9.20 -14.69
CA ILE A 2 -12.08 -10.01 -13.46
C ILE A 2 -11.23 -9.40 -12.33
N GLY A 3 -10.12 -8.74 -12.65
CA GLY A 3 -9.25 -8.10 -11.65
C GLY A 3 -9.90 -6.93 -10.89
N ASP A 4 -10.79 -6.18 -11.54
CA ASP A 4 -11.46 -5.02 -10.94
C ASP A 4 -12.50 -5.42 -9.87
N ARG A 5 -13.13 -6.59 -10.01
CA ARG A 5 -14.08 -7.11 -9.01
C ARG A 5 -13.40 -7.59 -7.72
N ARG A 6 -12.21 -8.20 -7.83
CA ARG A 6 -11.47 -8.69 -6.66
C ARG A 6 -10.85 -7.56 -5.84
N GLN A 7 -10.42 -6.47 -6.47
CA GLN A 7 -9.97 -5.27 -5.75
C GLN A 7 -11.10 -4.61 -4.96
N ARG A 8 -12.33 -4.61 -5.48
CA ARG A 8 -13.50 -4.11 -4.74
C ARG A 8 -13.93 -5.05 -3.60
N GLN A 9 -13.42 -6.28 -3.58
CA GLN A 9 -13.70 -7.29 -2.54
C GLN A 9 -12.56 -7.44 -1.53
N MET A 10 -11.42 -6.75 -1.73
CA MET A 10 -10.43 -6.66 -0.65
C MET A 10 -11.10 -5.99 0.55
N CYS A 11 -11.21 -6.75 1.63
CA CYS A 11 -11.61 -6.18 2.90
C CYS A 11 -10.64 -5.05 3.26
N ILE A 12 -11.14 -4.05 3.96
CA ILE A 12 -10.35 -2.92 4.47
C ILE A 12 -9.04 -3.37 5.16
N ARG A 13 -8.99 -4.63 5.63
CA ARG A 13 -7.90 -5.23 6.39
C ARG A 13 -7.07 -6.26 5.64
N ASP A 14 -7.23 -6.34 4.33
CA ASP A 14 -6.42 -7.24 3.52
C ASP A 14 -5.17 -6.52 3.05
N SER A 15 -4.08 -7.28 2.89
CA SER A 15 -2.84 -6.82 2.27
C SER A 15 -2.30 -7.87 1.32
N THR A 16 -1.68 -7.47 0.23
CA THR A 16 -0.98 -8.42 -0.63
C THR A 16 0.39 -8.74 -0.06
N TRP A 17 0.72 -10.04 -0.01
CA TRP A 17 2.06 -10.52 0.36
C TRP A 17 2.97 -10.72 -0.87
N GLY A 18 2.41 -10.95 -2.05
CA GLY A 18 3.12 -11.26 -3.29
C GLY A 18 3.04 -10.15 -4.34
N THR A 19 3.29 -10.52 -5.59
CA THR A 19 3.43 -9.61 -6.73
C THR A 19 2.16 -9.48 -7.58
N SER A 20 1.03 -9.95 -7.06
CA SER A 20 -0.28 -9.90 -7.72
C SER A 20 -1.37 -9.47 -6.74
N PRO A 21 -2.40 -8.74 -7.19
CA PRO A 21 -3.58 -8.47 -6.36
C PRO A 21 -4.29 -9.74 -5.86
N GLU A 22 -4.05 -10.88 -6.51
CA GLU A 22 -4.60 -12.18 -6.10
C GLU A 22 -3.90 -12.75 -4.86
N ASP A 23 -2.71 -12.25 -4.53
CA ASP A 23 -1.93 -12.66 -3.38
C ASP A 23 -2.35 -11.90 -2.10
N ALA A 24 -3.62 -11.50 -2.01
CA ALA A 24 -4.18 -10.83 -0.84
C ALA A 24 -4.53 -11.83 0.26
N LEU A 25 -4.23 -11.43 1.49
CA LEU A 25 -4.58 -12.15 2.71
C LEU A 25 -5.08 -11.17 3.77
N PRO A 26 -5.94 -11.62 4.70
CA PRO A 26 -6.23 -10.84 5.91
C PRO A 26 -4.94 -10.49 6.64
N ILE A 27 -4.88 -9.31 7.25
CA ILE A 27 -3.68 -8.81 7.96
C ILE A 27 -3.17 -9.77 9.05
N THR A 28 -4.06 -10.56 9.64
CA THR A 28 -3.74 -11.61 10.61
C THR A 28 -3.15 -12.87 9.96
N GLY A 29 -3.08 -12.91 8.63
CA GLY A 29 -2.60 -14.04 7.85
C GLY A 29 -1.09 -14.21 7.90
N ARG A 30 -0.65 -15.31 7.29
CA ARG A 30 0.77 -15.65 7.13
C ARG A 30 1.10 -15.89 5.67
N VAL A 31 2.28 -15.49 5.29
CA VAL A 31 2.86 -15.75 3.96
C VAL A 31 2.81 -17.25 3.67
N PRO A 32 2.27 -17.68 2.50
CA PRO A 32 2.15 -19.09 2.16
C PRO A 32 3.47 -19.84 2.15
N ASP A 33 3.40 -21.12 2.51
CA ASP A 33 4.53 -22.05 2.39
C ASP A 33 4.43 -22.80 1.06
N PRO A 34 5.34 -22.58 0.10
CA PRO A 34 5.29 -23.23 -1.19
C PRO A 34 5.37 -24.75 -1.09
N LYS A 35 6.03 -25.31 -0.06
CA LYS A 35 6.14 -26.75 0.17
C LYS A 35 4.79 -27.44 0.47
N LYS A 36 3.79 -26.67 0.86
CA LYS A 36 2.42 -27.15 1.13
C LYS A 36 1.49 -27.05 -0.08
N ILE A 37 1.99 -26.55 -1.21
CA ILE A 37 1.23 -26.37 -2.44
C ILE A 37 1.48 -27.57 -3.35
N THR A 38 0.42 -28.28 -3.70
CA THR A 38 0.49 -29.49 -4.53
C THR A 38 0.58 -29.19 -6.04
N ASP A 39 0.07 -28.07 -6.48
CA ASP A 39 0.16 -27.61 -7.87
C ASP A 39 1.54 -27.02 -8.14
N ALA A 40 2.32 -27.66 -9.01
CA ALA A 40 3.70 -27.30 -9.30
C ALA A 40 3.84 -25.88 -9.90
N ALA A 41 2.89 -25.47 -10.76
CA ALA A 41 2.92 -24.15 -11.39
C ALA A 41 2.65 -23.05 -10.35
N ARG A 42 1.70 -23.28 -9.45
CA ARG A 42 1.40 -22.37 -8.34
C ARG A 42 2.54 -22.33 -7.33
N GLN A 43 3.14 -23.48 -7.02
CA GLN A 43 4.32 -23.55 -6.14
C GLN A 43 5.45 -22.68 -6.68
N ALA A 44 5.85 -22.85 -7.95
CA ALA A 44 6.90 -22.06 -8.59
C ALA A 44 6.56 -20.54 -8.59
N LYS A 45 5.30 -20.17 -8.83
CA LYS A 45 4.85 -18.77 -8.76
C LYS A 45 5.04 -18.20 -7.34
N VAL A 46 4.67 -18.96 -6.32
CA VAL A 46 4.82 -18.54 -4.91
C VAL A 46 6.29 -18.41 -4.53
N GLU A 47 7.15 -19.37 -4.92
CA GLU A 47 8.60 -19.32 -4.67
C GLU A 47 9.23 -18.07 -5.29
N ARG A 48 8.91 -17.77 -6.55
CA ARG A 48 9.38 -16.54 -7.22
C ARG A 48 8.88 -15.28 -6.52
N ALA A 49 7.62 -15.23 -6.12
CA ALA A 49 7.07 -14.08 -5.42
C ALA A 49 7.74 -13.87 -4.05
N LEU A 50 8.02 -14.94 -3.31
CA LEU A 50 8.76 -14.89 -2.04
C LEU A 50 10.17 -14.33 -2.22
N GLU A 51 10.88 -14.81 -3.24
CA GLU A 51 12.24 -14.35 -3.57
C GLU A 51 12.23 -12.86 -3.90
N TYR A 52 11.36 -12.44 -4.82
CA TYR A 52 11.24 -11.03 -5.21
C TYR A 52 10.87 -10.12 -4.04
N MET A 53 9.84 -10.51 -3.29
CA MET A 53 9.36 -9.75 -2.14
C MET A 53 10.29 -9.88 -0.93
N GLY A 54 11.30 -10.77 -0.95
CA GLY A 54 12.23 -11.00 0.16
C GLY A 54 11.48 -11.39 1.45
N LEU A 55 10.50 -12.28 1.34
CA LEU A 55 9.69 -12.79 2.44
C LEU A 55 10.00 -14.26 2.71
N SER A 56 9.78 -14.67 3.95
CA SER A 56 9.91 -16.07 4.35
C SER A 56 8.54 -16.74 4.47
N ALA A 57 8.47 -18.02 4.07
CA ALA A 57 7.29 -18.83 4.26
C ALA A 57 6.84 -18.84 5.74
N GLY A 58 5.56 -18.69 5.98
CA GLY A 58 4.98 -18.66 7.34
C GLY A 58 5.16 -17.36 8.13
N MET A 59 5.88 -16.36 7.58
CA MET A 59 6.02 -15.02 8.18
C MET A 59 4.65 -14.38 8.37
N LYS A 60 4.40 -13.73 9.50
CA LYS A 60 3.17 -12.95 9.70
C LYS A 60 3.20 -11.70 8.83
N LEU A 61 2.07 -11.28 8.29
CA LEU A 61 1.99 -10.02 7.54
C LEU A 61 2.35 -8.82 8.43
N THR A 62 2.01 -8.87 9.71
CA THR A 62 2.34 -7.83 10.68
C THR A 62 3.84 -7.69 10.99
N ASP A 63 4.66 -8.68 10.63
CA ASP A 63 6.13 -8.60 10.79
C ASP A 63 6.81 -7.90 9.60
N ILE A 64 6.05 -7.57 8.55
CA ILE A 64 6.56 -6.93 7.34
C ILE A 64 6.78 -5.43 7.59
N LYS A 65 8.03 -5.02 7.66
CA LYS A 65 8.42 -3.60 7.78
C LYS A 65 8.16 -2.86 6.48
N ILE A 66 7.82 -1.58 6.59
CA ILE A 66 7.53 -0.68 5.49
C ILE A 66 8.50 0.49 5.52
N ASP A 67 9.02 0.89 4.38
CA ASP A 67 9.93 2.02 4.22
C ASP A 67 9.19 3.23 3.64
N THR A 68 8.23 2.98 2.75
CA THR A 68 7.48 4.02 2.05
C THR A 68 5.98 3.72 2.08
N VAL A 69 5.16 4.77 2.15
CA VAL A 69 3.70 4.70 2.05
C VAL A 69 3.22 5.60 0.93
N PHE A 70 2.38 5.04 0.06
CA PHE A 70 1.79 5.76 -1.05
C PHE A 70 0.26 5.65 -1.02
N ILE A 71 -0.42 6.77 -0.77
CA ILE A 71 -1.87 6.90 -0.90
C ILE A 71 -2.15 7.73 -2.15
N GLY A 72 -2.58 7.05 -3.21
CA GLY A 72 -2.74 7.67 -4.52
C GLY A 72 -3.39 6.70 -5.50
N SER A 73 -3.44 7.09 -6.72
CA SER A 73 -4.05 6.50 -7.89
C SER A 73 -5.46 7.02 -8.18
N CYS A 74 -5.82 7.02 -9.47
CA CYS A 74 -7.13 7.48 -9.93
C CYS A 74 -8.32 6.65 -9.42
N THR A 75 -8.08 5.47 -8.86
CA THR A 75 -9.13 4.56 -8.38
C THR A 75 -9.26 4.52 -6.86
N ASN A 76 -8.20 4.84 -6.11
CA ASN A 76 -8.13 4.69 -4.65
C ASN A 76 -7.62 5.97 -3.97
N SER A 77 -7.94 7.12 -4.52
CA SER A 77 -7.64 8.44 -3.97
C SER A 77 -8.79 9.41 -4.28
N ARG A 78 -10.01 8.90 -4.13
CA ARG A 78 -11.24 9.69 -4.18
C ARG A 78 -11.40 10.44 -2.87
N ILE A 79 -12.34 11.36 -2.82
CA ILE A 79 -12.56 12.15 -1.60
C ILE A 79 -12.94 11.27 -0.40
N GLU A 80 -13.71 10.20 -0.62
CA GLU A 80 -14.08 9.24 0.43
C GLU A 80 -12.86 8.51 0.99
N ASP A 81 -11.95 8.10 0.11
CA ASP A 81 -10.69 7.43 0.49
C ASP A 81 -9.79 8.37 1.31
N LEU A 82 -9.71 9.65 0.91
CA LEU A 82 -8.95 10.66 1.63
C LEU A 82 -9.57 10.98 2.98
N ARG A 83 -10.89 11.06 3.07
CA ARG A 83 -11.60 11.25 4.36
C ARG A 83 -11.35 10.09 5.32
N ALA A 84 -11.44 8.84 4.82
CA ALA A 84 -11.17 7.65 5.62
C ALA A 84 -9.72 7.60 6.11
N ALA A 85 -8.76 7.91 5.23
CA ALA A 85 -7.35 8.00 5.58
C ALA A 85 -7.08 9.11 6.61
N ALA A 86 -7.66 10.31 6.41
CA ALA A 86 -7.49 11.45 7.32
C ALA A 86 -8.05 11.16 8.71
N ALA A 87 -9.19 10.47 8.80
CA ALA A 87 -9.76 10.07 10.09
C ALA A 87 -8.83 9.14 10.89
N VAL A 88 -8.02 8.32 10.21
CA VAL A 88 -7.00 7.48 10.87
C VAL A 88 -5.75 8.29 11.17
N ALA A 89 -5.36 9.24 10.31
CA ALA A 89 -4.16 10.05 10.50
C ALA A 89 -4.30 11.09 11.64
N ASP A 90 -5.51 11.56 11.88
CA ASP A 90 -5.77 12.63 12.84
C ASP A 90 -5.24 12.30 14.24
N GLY A 91 -4.45 13.21 14.79
CA GLY A 91 -3.78 13.05 16.09
C GLY A 91 -2.64 12.03 16.13
N ARG A 92 -2.22 11.48 14.98
CA ARG A 92 -1.10 10.54 14.86
C ARG A 92 0.03 11.14 14.03
N THR A 93 1.21 10.54 14.13
CA THR A 93 2.40 10.99 13.41
C THR A 93 3.03 9.83 12.64
N VAL A 94 3.42 10.09 11.40
CA VAL A 94 4.22 9.16 10.59
C VAL A 94 5.49 8.82 11.33
N LYS A 95 5.81 7.54 11.40
CA LYS A 95 7.00 7.05 12.09
C LYS A 95 8.27 7.56 11.43
N ASP A 96 9.25 7.93 12.24
CA ASP A 96 10.57 8.37 11.76
C ASP A 96 11.19 7.33 10.79
N GLY A 97 11.72 7.84 9.69
CA GLY A 97 12.32 7.03 8.64
C GLY A 97 11.34 6.48 7.61
N ILE A 98 10.03 6.71 7.75
CA ILE A 98 9.03 6.36 6.74
C ILE A 98 8.78 7.56 5.83
N ARG A 99 8.91 7.37 4.53
CA ARG A 99 8.47 8.35 3.53
C ARG A 99 6.99 8.10 3.20
N ALA A 100 6.12 8.99 3.62
CA ALA A 100 4.67 8.85 3.40
C ALA A 100 4.14 9.98 2.52
N MET A 101 3.46 9.62 1.43
CA MET A 101 2.96 10.60 0.48
C MET A 101 1.49 10.36 0.11
N ILE A 102 0.79 11.46 -0.14
CA ILE A 102 -0.60 11.47 -0.58
C ILE A 102 -0.69 12.21 -1.90
N VAL A 103 -1.26 11.53 -2.90
CA VAL A 103 -1.47 12.05 -4.24
C VAL A 103 -2.97 12.00 -4.55
N PRO A 104 -3.70 13.12 -4.48
CA PRO A 104 -5.13 13.18 -4.81
C PRO A 104 -5.42 12.67 -6.23
N GLY A 105 -6.55 12.03 -6.43
CA GLY A 105 -6.91 11.39 -7.70
C GLY A 105 -7.14 12.35 -8.86
N SER A 106 -7.43 13.62 -8.58
CA SER A 106 -7.60 14.70 -9.57
C SER A 106 -7.50 16.08 -8.93
N GLY A 107 -7.37 17.13 -9.76
CA GLY A 107 -7.35 18.51 -9.27
C GLY A 107 -8.64 18.90 -8.52
N LEU A 108 -9.80 18.42 -8.96
CA LEU A 108 -11.07 18.67 -8.28
C LEU A 108 -11.12 17.99 -6.90
N ILE A 109 -10.61 16.76 -6.80
CA ILE A 109 -10.52 16.06 -5.51
C ILE A 109 -9.53 16.77 -4.59
N LYS A 110 -8.40 17.25 -5.11
CA LYS A 110 -7.43 18.03 -4.34
C LYS A 110 -8.07 19.29 -3.77
N GLN A 111 -8.72 20.08 -4.62
CA GLN A 111 -9.44 21.29 -4.20
C GLN A 111 -10.45 20.98 -3.11
N GLN A 112 -11.30 19.98 -3.30
CA GLN A 112 -12.29 19.58 -2.30
C GLN A 112 -11.65 19.15 -0.99
N ALA A 113 -10.58 18.36 -1.04
CA ALA A 113 -9.86 17.92 0.15
C ALA A 113 -9.24 19.09 0.93
N GLU A 114 -8.71 20.10 0.24
CA GLU A 114 -8.17 21.33 0.82
C GLU A 114 -9.29 22.21 1.42
N GLU A 115 -10.45 22.34 0.75
CA GLU A 115 -11.64 23.02 1.29
C GLU A 115 -12.15 22.35 2.58
N GLU A 116 -12.06 21.02 2.66
CA GLU A 116 -12.41 20.23 3.86
C GLU A 116 -11.29 20.23 4.92
N GLY A 117 -10.09 20.73 4.62
CA GLY A 117 -8.96 20.77 5.53
C GLY A 117 -8.23 19.45 5.71
N LEU A 118 -8.47 18.45 4.84
CA LEU A 118 -7.82 17.13 4.92
C LEU A 118 -6.30 17.22 4.68
N ASP A 119 -5.86 18.12 3.81
CA ASP A 119 -4.46 18.44 3.58
C ASP A 119 -3.72 18.82 4.88
N LYS A 120 -4.36 19.63 5.70
CA LYS A 120 -3.80 20.08 7.00
C LYS A 120 -3.62 18.91 7.97
N VAL A 121 -4.59 17.97 8.01
CA VAL A 121 -4.49 16.76 8.82
C VAL A 121 -3.30 15.92 8.38
N PHE A 122 -3.16 15.68 7.07
CA PHE A 122 -2.05 14.89 6.53
C PHE A 122 -0.69 15.55 6.76
N ILE A 123 -0.57 16.85 6.49
CA ILE A 123 0.67 17.59 6.71
C ILE A 123 1.06 17.59 8.20
N ALA A 124 0.09 17.82 9.10
CA ALA A 124 0.32 17.78 10.53
C ALA A 124 0.76 16.39 11.02
N SER A 125 0.30 15.32 10.35
CA SER A 125 0.70 13.94 10.62
C SER A 125 2.04 13.56 9.99
N GLY A 126 2.67 14.43 9.18
CA GLY A 126 3.97 14.17 8.54
C GLY A 126 3.89 13.51 7.16
N PHE A 127 2.73 13.51 6.52
CA PHE A 127 2.61 13.09 5.12
C PHE A 127 3.00 14.22 4.17
N GLU A 128 3.61 13.86 3.05
CA GLU A 128 3.83 14.77 1.93
C GLU A 128 2.52 14.92 1.12
N TRP A 129 1.97 16.13 1.08
CA TRP A 129 0.80 16.46 0.25
C TRP A 129 1.26 16.86 -1.15
N ARG A 130 0.88 16.07 -2.16
CA ARG A 130 1.40 16.18 -3.52
C ARG A 130 0.35 16.71 -4.51
N GLU A 131 0.85 17.13 -5.69
CA GLU A 131 -0.01 17.45 -6.81
C GLU A 131 -0.61 16.19 -7.43
N PRO A 132 -1.87 16.26 -7.95
CA PRO A 132 -2.49 15.16 -8.67
C PRO A 132 -1.65 14.73 -9.87
N GLY A 133 -1.48 13.42 -10.05
CA GLY A 133 -0.70 12.87 -11.15
C GLY A 133 -0.41 11.38 -10.98
N CYS A 134 0.36 10.84 -11.90
CA CYS A 134 0.73 9.42 -11.87
C CYS A 134 1.73 9.10 -10.75
N SER A 135 2.61 10.05 -10.40
CA SER A 135 3.58 9.92 -9.31
C SER A 135 4.12 8.48 -9.19
N MET A 136 4.26 7.96 -7.99
CA MET A 136 4.74 6.61 -7.73
C MET A 136 3.86 5.48 -8.32
N CYS A 137 2.62 5.74 -8.73
CA CYS A 137 1.75 4.71 -9.30
C CYS A 137 2.36 3.99 -10.52
N LEU A 138 3.21 4.67 -11.29
CA LEU A 138 3.88 4.16 -12.49
C LEU A 138 5.40 4.33 -12.47
N ALA A 139 5.96 4.94 -11.44
CA ALA A 139 7.38 5.29 -11.35
C ALA A 139 7.91 6.05 -12.60
N MET A 140 7.08 6.93 -13.17
CA MET A 140 7.42 7.69 -14.38
C MET A 140 8.18 8.99 -14.09
N ASN A 141 8.36 9.33 -12.82
CA ASN A 141 9.08 10.50 -12.34
C ASN A 141 10.09 10.09 -11.25
N GLU A 142 10.61 11.05 -10.52
CA GLU A 142 11.55 10.79 -9.40
C GLU A 142 10.90 10.09 -8.20
N ASP A 143 9.55 10.07 -8.12
CA ASP A 143 8.82 9.32 -7.10
C ASP A 143 8.79 7.83 -7.45
N LYS A 144 9.85 7.12 -7.11
CA LYS A 144 9.99 5.67 -7.31
C LYS A 144 10.62 5.03 -6.09
N LEU A 145 10.42 3.73 -5.96
CA LEU A 145 11.08 2.91 -4.96
C LEU A 145 12.49 2.54 -5.40
N ASP A 146 13.40 2.54 -4.47
CA ASP A 146 14.71 1.94 -4.65
C ASP A 146 14.63 0.40 -4.58
N ALA A 147 15.68 -0.27 -5.08
CA ALA A 147 15.73 -1.72 -5.07
C ALA A 147 15.72 -2.26 -3.63
N GLY A 148 14.76 -3.12 -3.33
CA GLY A 148 14.55 -3.69 -2.01
C GLY A 148 13.65 -2.89 -1.09
N GLU A 149 13.36 -1.63 -1.41
CA GLU A 149 12.46 -0.77 -0.64
C GLU A 149 11.02 -1.29 -0.67
N ARG A 150 10.32 -1.22 0.46
CA ARG A 150 8.95 -1.71 0.63
C ARG A 150 7.95 -0.58 0.75
N CYS A 151 6.90 -0.66 -0.04
CA CYS A 151 5.81 0.30 -0.03
C CYS A 151 4.49 -0.36 0.35
N ALA A 152 3.78 0.23 1.33
CA ALA A 152 2.35 0.03 1.50
C ALA A 152 1.63 1.03 0.60
N SER A 153 0.87 0.52 -0.38
CA SER A 153 0.35 1.33 -1.48
C SER A 153 -1.13 1.08 -1.74
N THR A 154 -1.88 2.15 -1.99
CA THR A 154 -3.27 2.09 -2.44
C THR A 154 -3.38 1.97 -3.97
N SER A 155 -2.27 1.77 -4.69
CA SER A 155 -2.30 1.54 -6.13
C SER A 155 -3.08 0.26 -6.48
N ASN A 156 -3.49 0.14 -7.73
CA ASN A 156 -4.34 -0.96 -8.19
C ASN A 156 -3.57 -2.19 -8.71
N ARG A 157 -2.25 -2.12 -8.75
CA ARG A 157 -1.36 -3.18 -9.25
C ARG A 157 -0.03 -3.14 -8.53
N ASN A 158 0.58 -4.31 -8.35
CA ASN A 158 1.86 -4.49 -7.65
C ASN A 158 2.78 -5.52 -8.32
N PHE A 159 2.70 -5.66 -9.65
CA PHE A 159 3.65 -6.53 -10.36
C PHE A 159 5.10 -6.02 -10.18
N GLU A 160 6.05 -6.92 -10.37
CA GLU A 160 7.47 -6.64 -10.24
C GLU A 160 7.90 -5.37 -10.98
N GLY A 161 8.52 -4.43 -10.28
CA GLY A 161 9.02 -3.18 -10.83
C GLY A 161 7.98 -2.08 -11.08
N ARG A 162 6.71 -2.27 -10.73
CA ARG A 162 5.62 -1.30 -10.96
C ARG A 162 5.92 0.10 -10.40
N GLN A 163 6.43 0.17 -9.19
CA GLN A 163 6.74 1.42 -8.49
C GLN A 163 8.25 1.72 -8.44
N GLY A 164 9.04 1.01 -9.24
CA GLY A 164 10.49 1.12 -9.30
C GLY A 164 11.16 -0.25 -9.47
N ARG A 165 12.27 -0.30 -10.17
CA ARG A 165 13.00 -1.56 -10.42
C ARG A 165 13.48 -2.17 -9.10
N GLY A 166 13.01 -3.37 -8.79
CA GLY A 166 13.33 -4.07 -7.53
C GLY A 166 12.57 -3.55 -6.31
N GLY A 167 11.67 -2.56 -6.48
CA GLY A 167 10.76 -2.10 -5.44
C GLY A 167 9.70 -3.15 -5.11
N ARG A 168 9.30 -3.24 -3.86
CA ARG A 168 8.39 -4.24 -3.30
C ARG A 168 7.11 -3.59 -2.82
N THR A 169 6.00 -3.84 -3.49
CA THR A 169 4.72 -3.16 -3.23
C THR A 169 3.71 -4.10 -2.61
N HIS A 170 3.19 -3.72 -1.45
CA HIS A 170 2.04 -4.34 -0.80
C HIS A 170 0.81 -3.48 -1.04
N LEU A 171 -0.24 -4.03 -1.67
CA LEU A 171 -1.50 -3.33 -1.85
C LEU A 171 -2.28 -3.37 -0.54
N VAL A 172 -2.80 -2.21 -0.14
CA VAL A 172 -3.56 -2.01 1.10
C VAL A 172 -4.68 -1.01 0.87
N SER A 173 -5.64 -0.93 1.80
CA SER A 173 -6.63 0.15 1.82
C SER A 173 -6.00 1.47 2.26
N PRO A 174 -6.64 2.63 2.02
CA PRO A 174 -6.16 3.92 2.50
C PRO A 174 -5.93 3.96 4.01
N GLU A 175 -6.83 3.38 4.79
CA GLU A 175 -6.73 3.31 6.25
C GLU A 175 -5.54 2.44 6.71
N MET A 176 -5.33 1.29 6.05
CA MET A 176 -4.20 0.41 6.33
C MET A 176 -2.87 1.03 5.90
N ALA A 177 -2.87 1.86 4.85
CA ALA A 177 -1.69 2.61 4.44
C ALA A 177 -1.28 3.62 5.51
N VAL A 178 -2.24 4.37 6.08
CA VAL A 178 -1.97 5.27 7.22
C VAL A 178 -1.49 4.47 8.42
N ALA A 179 -2.13 3.35 8.74
CA ALA A 179 -1.70 2.49 9.84
C ALA A 179 -0.25 2.04 9.67
N ALA A 180 0.14 1.64 8.45
CA ALA A 180 1.52 1.27 8.15
C ALA A 180 2.49 2.45 8.26
N ALA A 181 2.08 3.67 7.88
CA ALA A 181 2.89 4.87 8.03
C ALA A 181 3.20 5.20 9.50
N VAL A 182 2.20 5.06 10.36
CA VAL A 182 2.33 5.33 11.82
C VAL A 182 3.15 4.25 12.52
N SER A 183 2.93 2.98 12.16
CA SER A 183 3.57 1.84 12.84
C SER A 183 4.94 1.47 12.27
N GLY A 184 5.21 1.76 11.00
CA GLY A 184 6.42 1.36 10.27
C GLY A 184 6.41 -0.11 9.83
N HIS A 185 5.26 -0.78 9.90
CA HIS A 185 5.04 -2.14 9.42
C HIS A 185 3.57 -2.33 9.06
N LEU A 186 3.23 -3.38 8.33
CA LEU A 186 1.83 -3.73 8.10
C LEU A 186 1.16 -4.06 9.42
N CYS A 187 0.05 -3.41 9.73
CA CYS A 187 -0.70 -3.64 10.96
C CYS A 187 -2.21 -3.48 10.73
N ASP A 188 -3.00 -3.99 11.66
CA ASP A 188 -4.46 -3.77 11.64
C ASP A 188 -4.75 -2.34 12.10
N VAL A 189 -5.48 -1.58 11.30
CA VAL A 189 -5.87 -0.20 11.62
C VAL A 189 -6.63 -0.08 12.96
N ARG A 190 -7.26 -1.16 13.43
CA ARG A 190 -7.97 -1.21 14.72
C ARG A 190 -7.04 -1.32 15.94
N GLU A 191 -5.77 -1.59 15.71
CA GLU A 191 -4.75 -1.73 16.76
C GLU A 191 -3.97 -0.43 16.99
N LEU A 192 -4.33 0.65 16.24
CA LEU A 192 -3.84 2.02 16.45
C LEU A 192 -4.65 2.70 17.61
#